data_9cfdd947590e870e79e221a7155cba1a
#
_entry.id   9cfdd947590e870e79e221a7155cba1a
#
_cell.length_a   1.000
_cell.length_b   1.000
_cell.length_c   1.000
_cell.angle_alpha   90.00
_cell.angle_beta   90.00
_cell.angle_gamma   90.00
#
_symmetry.space_group_name_H-M   'P 1'
#
loop_
_entity.id
_entity.type
_entity.pdbx_description
1 polymer ?
#
loop_
_entity_poly.entity_id
_entity_poly.type
_entity_poly.pdbx_seq_one_letter_code
_entity_poly.pdbx_strand_id
1 'polypeptide(L)'
;MGCGILCRRAILGRGRWVALASLLLHGAPAHHAVRYAATMPGIYGNTIAFVAELALSFLLMSAILFASNYEVLAPCTHYLAAILVAVYIAFESPLSGMSTNPARTFGPAFYGSYWHALWIYFIAPPMGMLGAAEFFLLARERKGPYCAKLHHRNGKRCIFRHSGPDPTAQQHK
;
A
#
# COMPACT_ATOMS: atom_id res chain seq x y z
N MET A 1 -14.82 -14.10 6.94
CA MET A 1 -15.30 -13.04 7.87
C MET A 1 -14.21 -12.07 8.36
N GLY A 2 -12.91 -12.34 8.29
CA GLY A 2 -11.84 -11.48 8.85
C GLY A 2 -11.51 -10.21 8.07
N CYS A 3 -11.61 -10.20 6.74
CA CYS A 3 -11.14 -9.09 5.90
C CYS A 3 -11.98 -7.82 6.06
N GLY A 4 -13.29 -7.93 6.17
CA GLY A 4 -14.18 -6.78 6.36
C GLY A 4 -14.00 -6.06 7.70
N ILE A 5 -13.66 -6.79 8.76
CA ILE A 5 -13.40 -6.21 10.09
C ILE A 5 -12.08 -5.43 10.08
N LEU A 6 -11.04 -5.96 9.42
CA LEU A 6 -9.75 -5.29 9.30
C LEU A 6 -9.86 -4.01 8.46
N CYS A 7 -10.59 -4.05 7.36
CA CYS A 7 -10.84 -2.88 6.51
C CYS A 7 -11.62 -1.79 7.28
N ARG A 8 -12.68 -2.15 7.99
CA ARG A 8 -13.45 -1.21 8.83
C ARG A 8 -12.57 -0.60 9.94
N ARG A 9 -11.75 -1.39 10.61
CA ARG A 9 -10.84 -0.89 11.65
C ARG A 9 -9.78 0.05 11.09
N ALA A 10 -9.25 -0.21 9.89
CA ALA A 10 -8.28 0.66 9.24
C ALA A 10 -8.90 2.02 8.85
N ILE A 11 -10.11 2.00 8.29
CA ILE A 11 -10.85 3.22 7.90
C ILE A 11 -11.21 4.06 9.12
N LEU A 12 -11.83 3.45 10.14
CA LEU A 12 -12.21 4.12 11.38
C LEU A 12 -10.99 4.64 12.15
N GLY A 13 -9.91 3.85 12.19
CA GLY A 13 -8.67 4.25 12.82
C GLY A 13 -8.08 5.51 12.20
N ARG A 14 -8.01 5.57 10.88
CA ARG A 14 -7.51 6.77 10.17
C ARG A 14 -8.34 8.01 10.46
N GLY A 15 -9.66 7.92 10.44
CA GLY A 15 -10.53 9.02 10.80
C GLY A 15 -10.23 9.57 12.21
N ARG A 16 -10.11 8.69 13.20
CA ARG A 16 -9.76 9.09 14.58
C ARG A 16 -8.43 9.82 14.68
N TRP A 17 -7.41 9.37 13.94
CA TRP A 17 -6.09 10.03 13.92
C TRP A 17 -6.13 11.41 13.25
N VAL A 18 -6.92 11.59 12.19
CA VAL A 18 -7.11 12.91 11.55
C VAL A 18 -7.81 13.86 12.52
N ALA A 19 -8.85 13.40 13.24
CA ALA A 19 -9.52 14.20 14.27
C ALA A 19 -8.56 14.60 15.40
N LEU A 20 -7.78 13.64 15.91
CA LEU A 20 -6.81 13.89 16.97
C LEU A 20 -5.74 14.90 16.51
N ALA A 21 -5.20 14.73 15.29
CA ALA A 21 -4.25 15.67 14.72
C ALA A 21 -4.84 17.07 14.55
N SER A 22 -6.10 17.18 14.14
CA SER A 22 -6.79 18.47 14.02
C SER A 22 -6.97 19.15 15.36
N LEU A 23 -7.26 18.40 16.43
CA LEU A 23 -7.33 18.91 17.79
C LEU A 23 -5.96 19.37 18.29
N LEU A 24 -4.93 18.53 18.17
CA LEU A 24 -3.59 18.83 18.68
C LEU A 24 -2.92 20.00 17.93
N LEU A 25 -3.18 20.12 16.64
CA LEU A 25 -2.60 21.16 15.78
C LEU A 25 -3.53 22.38 15.60
N HIS A 26 -4.53 22.53 16.48
CA HIS A 26 -5.44 23.69 16.48
C HIS A 26 -6.04 23.99 15.10
N GLY A 27 -6.43 22.95 14.36
CA GLY A 27 -7.06 23.10 13.05
C GLY A 27 -6.10 23.32 11.88
N ALA A 28 -4.78 23.34 12.09
CA ALA A 28 -3.81 23.49 11.01
C ALA A 28 -3.99 22.48 9.84
N PRO A 29 -4.39 21.21 10.06
CA PRO A 29 -4.70 20.31 8.96
C PRO A 29 -5.85 20.78 8.05
N ALA A 30 -6.78 21.57 8.57
CA ALA A 30 -7.89 22.12 7.81
C ALA A 30 -7.50 23.30 6.91
N HIS A 31 -6.30 23.87 7.09
CA HIS A 31 -5.84 25.00 6.29
C HIS A 31 -5.84 24.64 4.79
N HIS A 32 -6.23 25.60 3.94
CA HIS A 32 -6.40 25.40 2.49
C HIS A 32 -5.14 24.87 1.78
N ALA A 33 -3.96 25.17 2.29
CA ALA A 33 -2.69 24.66 1.76
C ALA A 33 -2.42 23.20 2.17
N VAL A 34 -2.97 22.74 3.28
CA VAL A 34 -2.73 21.39 3.82
C VAL A 34 -3.82 20.41 3.40
N ARG A 35 -5.09 20.85 3.37
CA ARG A 35 -6.26 20.08 2.94
C ARG A 35 -6.34 18.68 3.58
N TYR A 36 -6.03 18.56 4.86
CA TYR A 36 -5.94 17.27 5.58
C TYR A 36 -4.98 16.25 4.94
N ALA A 37 -4.01 16.71 4.12
CA ALA A 37 -3.17 15.84 3.27
C ALA A 37 -4.00 14.87 2.40
N ALA A 38 -5.15 15.35 1.90
CA ALA A 38 -6.04 14.55 1.08
C ALA A 38 -5.38 14.20 -0.26
N THR A 39 -5.51 12.94 -0.65
CA THR A 39 -5.09 12.49 -1.97
C THR A 39 -6.15 12.88 -3.00
N MET A 40 -5.71 13.57 -4.02
CA MET A 40 -6.57 14.05 -5.13
C MET A 40 -5.80 13.95 -6.44
N PRO A 41 -6.49 13.71 -7.57
CA PRO A 41 -5.86 13.78 -8.88
C PRO A 41 -5.19 15.13 -9.08
N GLY A 42 -3.97 15.08 -9.61
CA GLY A 42 -3.21 16.28 -9.96
C GLY A 42 -3.75 16.99 -11.21
N ILE A 43 -2.96 17.94 -11.72
CA ILE A 43 -3.30 18.76 -12.88
C ILE A 43 -3.53 17.97 -14.18
N TYR A 44 -3.03 16.77 -14.26
CA TYR A 44 -3.13 15.88 -15.43
C TYR A 44 -4.44 15.09 -15.49
N GLY A 45 -5.32 15.25 -14.50
CA GLY A 45 -6.65 14.69 -14.48
C GLY A 45 -6.75 13.24 -14.00
N ASN A 46 -7.99 12.73 -13.99
CA ASN A 46 -8.34 11.46 -13.37
C ASN A 46 -7.68 10.24 -14.03
N THR A 47 -7.52 10.25 -15.35
CA THR A 47 -6.94 9.12 -16.09
C THR A 47 -5.48 8.91 -15.72
N ILE A 48 -4.70 9.99 -15.67
CA ILE A 48 -3.28 9.92 -15.29
C ILE A 48 -3.15 9.49 -13.83
N ALA A 49 -3.98 10.03 -12.94
CA ALA A 49 -3.99 9.63 -11.53
C ALA A 49 -4.34 8.13 -11.38
N PHE A 50 -5.30 7.62 -12.14
CA PHE A 50 -5.67 6.19 -12.12
C PHE A 50 -4.51 5.30 -12.57
N VAL A 51 -3.87 5.62 -13.69
CA VAL A 51 -2.74 4.85 -14.23
C VAL A 51 -1.54 4.91 -13.28
N ALA A 52 -1.27 6.08 -12.69
CA ALA A 52 -0.20 6.26 -11.72
C ALA A 52 -0.44 5.38 -10.47
N GLU A 53 -1.61 5.47 -9.84
CA GLU A 53 -1.94 4.66 -8.65
C GLU A 53 -1.90 3.14 -8.94
N LEU A 54 -2.34 2.72 -10.12
CA LEU A 54 -2.27 1.33 -10.55
C LEU A 54 -0.81 0.87 -10.68
N ALA A 55 0.01 1.66 -11.37
CA ALA A 55 1.43 1.35 -11.59
C ALA A 55 2.23 1.33 -10.28
N LEU A 56 2.03 2.32 -9.40
CA LEU A 56 2.71 2.40 -8.11
C LEU A 56 2.36 1.20 -7.22
N SER A 57 1.08 0.86 -7.17
CA SER A 57 0.60 -0.27 -6.37
C SER A 57 1.10 -1.60 -6.92
N PHE A 58 1.15 -1.74 -8.25
CA PHE A 58 1.74 -2.90 -8.91
C PHE A 58 3.24 -3.03 -8.58
N LEU A 59 4.01 -1.96 -8.73
CA LEU A 59 5.45 -1.97 -8.47
C LEU A 59 5.77 -2.24 -7.00
N LEU A 60 5.04 -1.59 -6.08
CA LEU A 60 5.24 -1.79 -4.64
C LEU A 60 4.95 -3.23 -4.23
N MET A 61 3.82 -3.78 -4.69
CA MET A 61 3.45 -5.16 -4.37
C MET A 61 4.40 -6.16 -5.00
N SER A 62 4.83 -5.94 -6.25
CA SER A 62 5.86 -6.75 -6.91
C SER A 62 7.16 -6.73 -6.12
N ALA A 63 7.65 -5.55 -5.74
CA ALA A 63 8.88 -5.42 -4.96
C ALA A 63 8.79 -6.18 -3.63
N ILE A 64 7.66 -6.09 -2.92
CA ILE A 64 7.44 -6.82 -1.66
C ILE A 64 7.41 -8.33 -1.90
N LEU A 65 6.66 -8.80 -2.91
CA LEU A 65 6.55 -10.23 -3.19
C LEU A 65 7.88 -10.84 -3.62
N PHE A 66 8.61 -10.19 -4.51
CA PHE A 66 9.91 -10.69 -4.94
C PHE A 66 10.93 -10.62 -3.80
N ALA A 67 11.07 -9.47 -3.12
CA ALA A 67 12.06 -9.33 -2.05
C ALA A 67 11.80 -10.28 -0.88
N SER A 68 10.54 -10.43 -0.44
CA SER A 68 10.20 -11.31 0.68
C SER A 68 10.38 -12.80 0.38
N ASN A 69 10.44 -13.18 -0.89
CA ASN A 69 10.63 -14.57 -1.33
C ASN A 69 12.03 -14.83 -1.90
N TYR A 70 12.94 -13.87 -1.79
CA TYR A 70 14.36 -14.02 -2.12
C TYR A 70 15.16 -14.00 -0.84
N GLU A 71 15.92 -15.04 -0.57
CA GLU A 71 16.59 -15.26 0.72
C GLU A 71 17.48 -14.08 1.14
N VAL A 72 18.28 -13.56 0.21
CA VAL A 72 19.19 -12.44 0.44
C VAL A 72 18.44 -11.13 0.69
N LEU A 73 17.30 -10.92 0.02
CA LEU A 73 16.52 -9.67 0.09
C LEU A 73 15.45 -9.69 1.18
N ALA A 74 15.03 -10.87 1.65
CA ALA A 74 13.97 -11.01 2.64
C ALA A 74 14.18 -10.20 3.93
N PRO A 75 15.39 -10.11 4.50
CA PRO A 75 15.64 -9.26 5.67
C PRO A 75 15.49 -7.76 5.39
N CYS A 76 15.71 -7.34 4.13
CA CYS A 76 15.71 -5.94 3.70
C CYS A 76 14.37 -5.50 3.09
N THR A 77 13.36 -6.38 3.00
CA THR A 77 12.08 -6.09 2.34
C THR A 77 11.42 -4.83 2.87
N HIS A 78 11.44 -4.61 4.18
CA HIS A 78 10.83 -3.43 4.82
C HIS A 78 11.56 -2.13 4.48
N TYR A 79 12.89 -2.15 4.37
CA TYR A 79 13.67 -0.99 3.94
C TYR A 79 13.40 -0.67 2.47
N LEU A 80 13.38 -1.69 1.62
CA LEU A 80 13.06 -1.53 0.20
C LEU A 80 11.67 -0.91 0.02
N ALA A 81 10.67 -1.43 0.72
CA ALA A 81 9.32 -0.89 0.67
C ALA A 81 9.26 0.57 1.17
N ALA A 82 9.97 0.90 2.26
CA ALA A 82 10.00 2.25 2.81
C ALA A 82 10.66 3.25 1.84
N ILE A 83 11.80 2.88 1.25
CA ILE A 83 12.50 3.70 0.25
C ILE A 83 11.62 3.93 -0.97
N LEU A 84 10.97 2.87 -1.48
CA LEU A 84 10.10 2.98 -2.64
C LEU A 84 8.92 3.92 -2.38
N VAL A 85 8.28 3.81 -1.21
CA VAL A 85 7.20 4.72 -0.80
C VAL A 85 7.70 6.16 -0.67
N ALA A 86 8.89 6.38 -0.10
CA ALA A 86 9.48 7.72 0.00
C ALA A 86 9.74 8.34 -1.38
N VAL A 87 10.27 7.56 -2.33
CA VAL A 87 10.46 7.97 -3.72
C VAL A 87 9.12 8.32 -4.38
N TYR A 88 8.09 7.50 -4.18
CA TYR A 88 6.75 7.77 -4.72
C TYR A 88 6.18 9.08 -4.18
N ILE A 89 6.31 9.34 -2.88
CA ILE A 89 5.85 10.61 -2.29
C ILE A 89 6.60 11.79 -2.91
N ALA A 90 7.92 11.66 -3.12
CA ALA A 90 8.74 12.74 -3.62
C ALA A 90 8.43 13.10 -5.10
N PHE A 91 8.20 12.10 -5.94
CA PHE A 91 8.11 12.30 -7.38
C PHE A 91 6.70 12.20 -7.97
N GLU A 92 5.83 11.40 -7.37
CA GLU A 92 4.52 11.08 -7.94
C GLU A 92 3.38 11.89 -7.31
N SER A 93 3.55 12.43 -6.11
CA SER A 93 2.51 13.24 -5.45
C SER A 93 1.80 14.27 -6.35
N PRO A 94 2.48 14.95 -7.31
CA PRO A 94 1.81 15.87 -8.23
C PRO A 94 0.85 15.22 -9.23
N LEU A 95 0.96 13.91 -9.48
CA LEU A 95 0.13 13.18 -10.45
C LEU A 95 -1.17 12.66 -9.82
N SER A 96 -1.08 11.98 -8.68
CA SER A 96 -2.25 11.38 -8.02
C SER A 96 -2.41 11.74 -6.55
N GLY A 97 -1.44 12.43 -5.95
CA GLY A 97 -1.38 12.64 -4.50
C GLY A 97 -0.84 11.44 -3.73
N MET A 98 -0.38 10.39 -4.42
CA MET A 98 0.23 9.16 -3.92
C MET A 98 -0.56 8.53 -2.77
N SER A 99 -1.51 7.68 -3.07
CA SER A 99 -2.29 6.95 -2.06
C SER A 99 -1.83 5.53 -1.82
N THR A 100 -1.87 4.71 -2.88
CA THR A 100 -1.64 3.26 -2.84
C THR A 100 -2.49 2.49 -1.80
N ASN A 101 -3.40 3.20 -1.10
CA ASN A 101 -4.19 2.64 -0.01
C ASN A 101 -5.54 3.35 0.13
N PRO A 102 -6.68 2.67 -0.09
CA PRO A 102 -8.03 3.24 0.06
C PRO A 102 -8.27 3.87 1.43
N ALA A 103 -7.79 3.24 2.50
CA ALA A 103 -7.98 3.74 3.86
C ALA A 103 -7.20 5.05 4.12
N ARG A 104 -6.05 5.23 3.45
CA ARG A 104 -5.28 6.48 3.53
C ARG A 104 -6.05 7.64 2.91
N THR A 105 -6.69 7.41 1.76
CA THR A 105 -7.48 8.44 1.07
C THR A 105 -8.78 8.75 1.80
N PHE A 106 -9.48 7.73 2.31
CA PHE A 106 -10.81 7.90 2.89
C PHE A 106 -10.83 8.83 4.11
N GLY A 107 -9.87 8.70 5.03
CA GLY A 107 -9.83 9.52 6.24
C GLY A 107 -9.82 11.02 5.96
N PRO A 108 -8.81 11.53 5.25
CA PRO A 108 -8.75 12.94 4.86
C PRO A 108 -9.93 13.40 3.98
N ALA A 109 -10.39 12.55 3.05
CA ALA A 109 -11.53 12.86 2.19
C ALA A 109 -12.81 13.09 3.00
N PHE A 110 -13.03 12.30 4.06
CA PHE A 110 -14.17 12.43 4.94
C PHE A 110 -14.17 13.78 5.70
N TYR A 111 -13.03 14.18 6.24
CA TYR A 111 -12.92 15.44 6.99
C TYR A 111 -12.91 16.67 6.09
N GLY A 112 -12.30 16.59 4.93
CA GLY A 112 -12.23 17.67 3.96
C GLY A 112 -13.41 17.72 3.00
N SER A 113 -14.33 16.76 3.04
CA SER A 113 -15.43 16.59 2.06
C SER A 113 -14.95 16.46 0.60
N TYR A 114 -13.78 15.86 0.40
CA TYR A 114 -13.17 15.67 -0.92
C TYR A 114 -13.59 14.32 -1.53
N TRP A 115 -14.81 14.24 -2.04
CA TRP A 115 -15.36 13.01 -2.60
C TRP A 115 -15.08 12.81 -4.10
N HIS A 116 -14.65 13.88 -4.75
CA HIS A 116 -14.34 13.84 -6.17
C HIS A 116 -13.20 12.86 -6.44
N ALA A 117 -13.41 11.98 -7.44
CA ALA A 117 -12.45 10.97 -7.88
C ALA A 117 -11.98 9.96 -6.79
N LEU A 118 -12.69 9.86 -5.65
CA LEU A 118 -12.37 8.89 -4.59
C LEU A 118 -12.33 7.44 -5.11
N TRP A 119 -13.15 7.12 -6.10
CA TRP A 119 -13.22 5.81 -6.74
C TRP A 119 -11.88 5.34 -7.31
N ILE A 120 -11.02 6.26 -7.79
CA ILE A 120 -9.69 5.94 -8.32
C ILE A 120 -8.89 5.18 -7.27
N TYR A 121 -8.84 5.69 -6.05
CA TYR A 121 -8.05 5.15 -4.95
C TYR A 121 -8.64 3.87 -4.33
N PHE A 122 -9.88 3.56 -4.64
CA PHE A 122 -10.53 2.31 -4.24
C PHE A 122 -10.39 1.21 -5.30
N ILE A 123 -10.20 1.56 -6.56
CA ILE A 123 -10.13 0.61 -7.68
C ILE A 123 -8.69 0.40 -8.15
N ALA A 124 -7.95 1.46 -8.45
CA ALA A 124 -6.62 1.34 -9.06
C ALA A 124 -5.61 0.61 -8.17
N PRO A 125 -5.44 0.91 -6.85
CA PRO A 125 -4.48 0.19 -6.03
C PRO A 125 -4.78 -1.31 -5.88
N PRO A 126 -6.01 -1.75 -5.57
CA PRO A 126 -6.31 -3.19 -5.54
C PRO A 126 -6.07 -3.89 -6.87
N MET A 127 -6.42 -3.26 -8.00
CA MET A 127 -6.14 -3.82 -9.33
C MET A 127 -4.64 -3.97 -9.58
N GLY A 128 -3.85 -2.95 -9.25
CA GLY A 128 -2.39 -3.01 -9.36
C GLY A 128 -1.79 -4.12 -8.51
N MET A 129 -2.22 -4.23 -7.25
CA MET A 129 -1.75 -5.29 -6.34
C MET A 129 -2.13 -6.69 -6.81
N LEU A 130 -3.34 -6.89 -7.34
CA LEU A 130 -3.78 -8.17 -7.90
C LEU A 130 -2.98 -8.51 -9.16
N GLY A 131 -2.76 -7.55 -10.05
CA GLY A 131 -1.89 -7.73 -11.22
C GLY A 131 -0.47 -8.14 -10.84
N ALA A 132 0.10 -7.53 -9.80
CA ALA A 132 1.42 -7.89 -9.27
C ALA A 132 1.46 -9.31 -8.70
N ALA A 133 0.40 -9.72 -8.00
CA ALA A 133 0.30 -11.07 -7.46
C ALA A 133 0.22 -12.11 -8.58
N GLU A 134 -0.56 -11.86 -9.62
CA GLU A 134 -0.63 -12.78 -10.78
C GLU A 134 0.69 -12.80 -11.54
N PHE A 135 1.32 -11.65 -11.76
CA PHE A 135 2.65 -11.56 -12.37
C PHE A 135 3.69 -12.38 -11.59
N PHE A 136 3.69 -12.27 -10.27
CA PHE A 136 4.57 -13.05 -9.40
C PHE A 136 4.33 -14.56 -9.53
N LEU A 137 3.06 -14.99 -9.56
CA LEU A 137 2.70 -16.39 -9.72
C LEU A 137 3.13 -16.95 -11.09
N LEU A 138 2.98 -16.16 -12.15
CA LEU A 138 3.43 -16.53 -13.49
C LEU A 138 4.96 -16.65 -13.55
N ALA A 139 5.67 -15.67 -13.00
CA ALA A 139 7.14 -15.65 -12.97
C ALA A 139 7.74 -16.82 -12.16
N ARG A 140 6.99 -17.38 -11.21
CA ARG A 140 7.39 -18.55 -10.40
C ARG A 140 6.69 -19.85 -10.78
N GLU A 141 6.26 -19.98 -12.02
CA GLU A 141 5.59 -21.21 -12.49
C GLU A 141 4.42 -21.63 -11.58
N ARG A 142 3.63 -20.65 -11.10
CA ARG A 142 2.51 -20.81 -10.17
C ARG A 142 2.87 -21.39 -8.79
N LYS A 143 4.16 -21.42 -8.44
CA LYS A 143 4.58 -21.71 -7.07
C LYS A 143 4.25 -20.53 -6.19
N GLY A 144 3.32 -20.70 -5.26
CA GLY A 144 2.84 -19.65 -4.37
C GLY A 144 3.96 -19.01 -3.53
N PRO A 145 3.74 -17.83 -2.96
CA PRO A 145 4.73 -17.20 -2.11
C PRO A 145 4.95 -18.00 -0.84
N TYR A 146 6.21 -18.17 -0.45
CA TYR A 146 6.56 -18.77 0.84
C TYR A 146 6.03 -17.94 2.00
N CYS A 147 6.22 -16.65 1.91
CA CYS A 147 5.75 -15.69 2.90
C CYS A 147 5.53 -14.32 2.27
N ALA A 148 4.54 -13.56 2.77
CA ALA A 148 4.28 -12.18 2.37
C ALA A 148 4.41 -11.18 3.53
N LYS A 149 5.21 -11.52 4.55
CA LYS A 149 5.49 -10.61 5.65
C LYS A 149 6.59 -9.64 5.27
N LEU A 150 6.43 -8.36 5.61
CA LEU A 150 7.49 -7.36 5.50
C LEU A 150 8.67 -7.68 6.43
N HIS A 151 8.42 -8.32 7.56
CA HIS A 151 9.43 -8.76 8.50
C HIS A 151 9.35 -10.29 8.67
N HIS A 152 10.25 -11.00 8.03
CA HIS A 152 10.20 -12.45 7.85
C HIS A 152 10.48 -13.23 9.14
N ARG A 153 11.48 -12.79 9.90
CA ARG A 153 11.95 -13.47 11.11
C ARG A 153 11.19 -13.01 12.35
N ASN A 154 9.93 -13.38 12.46
CA ASN A 154 9.15 -13.17 13.67
C ASN A 154 8.27 -14.39 13.97
N GLY A 155 7.93 -14.62 15.23
CA GLY A 155 7.09 -15.74 15.67
C GLY A 155 5.62 -15.65 15.29
N LYS A 156 5.19 -14.61 14.56
CA LYS A 156 3.80 -14.45 14.13
C LYS A 156 3.49 -15.35 12.95
N ARG A 157 2.32 -15.99 12.97
CA ARG A 157 1.86 -16.88 11.91
C ARG A 157 1.73 -16.16 10.58
N CYS A 158 2.33 -16.71 9.53
CA CYS A 158 2.12 -16.24 8.16
C CYS A 158 0.74 -16.66 7.65
N ILE A 159 0.06 -15.81 6.87
CA ILE A 159 -1.24 -16.13 6.24
C ILE A 159 -1.13 -17.30 5.26
N PHE A 160 0.01 -17.46 4.60
CA PHE A 160 0.30 -18.58 3.70
C PHE A 160 0.82 -19.82 4.42
N ARG A 161 0.92 -19.80 5.77
CA ARG A 161 1.39 -20.91 6.62
C ARG A 161 2.72 -21.52 6.17
N HIS A 162 3.56 -20.75 5.48
CA HIS A 162 4.81 -21.22 4.87
C HIS A 162 4.58 -22.41 3.92
N SER A 163 3.48 -22.38 3.15
CA SER A 163 3.09 -23.48 2.26
C SER A 163 3.89 -23.55 0.95
N GLY A 164 4.66 -22.50 0.64
CA GLY A 164 5.56 -22.49 -0.52
C GLY A 164 6.89 -23.22 -0.23
N PRO A 165 7.74 -23.41 -1.25
CA PRO A 165 9.07 -23.97 -1.06
C PRO A 165 9.88 -23.08 -0.12
N ASP A 166 10.40 -23.67 0.96
CA ASP A 166 11.24 -22.96 1.93
C ASP A 166 12.59 -22.63 1.26
N PRO A 167 12.96 -21.36 1.11
CA PRO A 167 14.24 -20.98 0.53
C PRO A 167 15.44 -21.43 1.39
N THR A 168 15.22 -21.70 2.69
CA THR A 168 16.30 -22.16 3.58
C THR A 168 16.53 -23.67 3.53
N ALA A 169 15.54 -24.43 3.06
CA ALA A 169 15.63 -25.89 2.97
C ALA A 169 16.61 -26.36 1.87
N GLN A 170 17.04 -25.50 0.96
CA GLN A 170 17.98 -25.82 -0.12
C GLN A 170 19.46 -25.71 0.28
N GLN A 171 19.77 -25.16 1.46
CA GLN A 171 21.16 -24.99 1.92
C GLN A 171 21.72 -26.20 2.67
N HIS A 172 20.93 -27.23 2.93
CA HIS A 172 21.35 -28.44 3.65
C HIS A 172 21.44 -29.69 2.75
N LYS A 173 21.58 -29.51 1.42
CA LYS A 173 21.88 -30.63 0.51
C LYS A 173 23.24 -30.45 -0.15
#